data_787f740177827ef7ee155ae528269c93
#
_entry.id   787f740177827ef7ee155ae528269c93
#
_cell.length_a   1.000
_cell.length_b   1.000
_cell.length_c   1.000
_cell.angle_alpha   90.00
_cell.angle_beta   90.00
_cell.angle_gamma   90.00
#
_symmetry.space_group_name_H-M   'P 1'
#
loop_
_entity.id
_entity.type
_entity.pdbx_description
1 polymer ?
#
loop_
_entity_poly.entity_id
_entity_poly.type
_entity_poly.pdbx_seq_one_letter_code
_entity_poly.pdbx_strand_id
1 'polypeptide(L)'
;ATRINTNLEYSKNDIKCGTSFSSSDYELSQCSIKSNDEFKISLNWSENTLNNYMYPTEGRSNKIDFDIALPIADYKYYKIDANHTSYTPLSDNLTLKINGNLGVASGYGSKELPFYKRYFAGGSGSVRGFGSRSLGPVYKNSKAKGGELSILGSANLIAPASFFNDSKNMRVSAFIDAGNIFEKSSSL
;
A
#
# COMPACT_ATOMS: atom_id res chain seq x y z
N ALA A 1 9.19 14.89 14.23
CA ALA A 1 10.37 15.14 13.36
C ALA A 1 9.93 14.98 11.90
N THR A 2 10.41 15.90 11.03
CA THR A 2 10.18 15.85 9.58
C THR A 2 11.48 15.36 8.92
N ARG A 3 11.34 14.49 7.92
CA ARG A 3 12.48 13.96 7.15
C ARG A 3 12.15 13.95 5.67
N ILE A 4 13.16 14.25 4.84
CA ILE A 4 13.10 14.12 3.39
C ILE A 4 14.30 13.26 2.99
N ASN A 5 14.03 12.23 2.19
CA ASN A 5 15.06 11.34 1.64
C ASN A 5 14.88 11.24 0.13
N THR A 6 15.99 11.25 -0.59
CA THR A 6 16.03 11.01 -2.03
C THR A 6 16.92 9.81 -2.30
N ASN A 7 16.47 8.90 -3.14
CA ASN A 7 17.22 7.71 -3.53
C ASN A 7 17.22 7.56 -5.04
N LEU A 8 18.37 7.18 -5.61
CA LEU A 8 18.53 6.73 -6.98
C LEU A 8 18.85 5.25 -6.97
N GLU A 9 18.06 4.46 -7.65
CA GLU A 9 18.17 3.01 -7.68
C GLU A 9 18.25 2.51 -9.13
N TYR A 10 19.21 1.63 -9.38
CA TYR A 10 19.24 0.79 -10.58
C TYR A 10 18.93 -0.64 -10.16
N SER A 11 18.00 -1.28 -10.84
CA SER A 11 17.70 -2.69 -10.64
C SER A 11 17.48 -3.40 -11.95
N LYS A 12 17.89 -4.66 -11.99
CA LYS A 12 17.65 -5.59 -13.09
C LYS A 12 16.70 -6.67 -12.60
N ASN A 13 15.55 -6.78 -13.25
CA ASN A 13 14.50 -7.70 -12.84
C ASN A 13 14.35 -8.82 -13.86
N ASP A 14 14.63 -10.06 -13.44
CA ASP A 14 14.39 -11.24 -14.24
C ASP A 14 13.04 -11.86 -13.87
N ILE A 15 12.09 -11.82 -14.79
CA ILE A 15 10.75 -12.38 -14.58
C ILE A 15 10.75 -13.82 -15.09
N LYS A 16 10.61 -14.78 -14.16
CA LYS A 16 10.41 -16.20 -14.47
C LYS A 16 8.95 -16.56 -14.33
N CYS A 17 8.39 -17.12 -15.40
CA CYS A 17 6.98 -17.51 -15.43
C CYS A 17 6.82 -18.98 -15.09
N GLY A 18 5.91 -19.26 -14.17
CA GLY A 18 5.45 -20.62 -13.91
C GLY A 18 4.57 -21.15 -15.04
N THR A 19 4.50 -22.47 -15.20
CA THR A 19 3.72 -23.15 -16.24
C THR A 19 2.19 -23.05 -16.09
N SER A 20 1.71 -22.41 -15.03
CA SER A 20 0.28 -22.34 -14.65
C SER A 20 -0.48 -21.12 -15.17
N PHE A 21 0.10 -20.32 -16.06
CA PHE A 21 -0.56 -19.12 -16.59
C PHE A 21 -1.32 -19.43 -17.87
N SER A 22 -2.54 -18.89 -17.97
CA SER A 22 -3.31 -18.94 -19.23
C SER A 22 -2.75 -17.93 -20.23
N SER A 23 -2.68 -18.29 -21.50
CA SER A 23 -2.13 -17.49 -22.59
C SER A 23 -2.86 -16.16 -22.87
N SER A 24 -3.97 -15.91 -22.20
CA SER A 24 -4.77 -14.68 -22.35
C SER A 24 -4.51 -13.62 -21.27
N ASP A 25 -3.65 -13.89 -20.30
CA ASP A 25 -3.42 -13.00 -19.18
C ASP A 25 -2.29 -12.01 -19.48
N TYR A 26 -2.49 -10.73 -19.12
CA TYR A 26 -1.48 -9.68 -19.23
C TYR A 26 -0.14 -10.09 -18.57
N GLU A 27 -0.20 -10.83 -17.49
CA GLU A 27 0.97 -11.38 -16.82
C GLU A 27 1.83 -12.23 -17.77
N LEU A 28 1.23 -12.99 -18.69
CA LEU A 28 1.96 -13.78 -19.65
C LEU A 28 2.67 -12.91 -20.70
N SER A 29 2.07 -11.79 -21.11
CA SER A 29 2.71 -10.84 -22.02
C SER A 29 3.95 -10.18 -21.38
N GLN A 30 3.93 -9.96 -20.06
CA GLN A 30 5.08 -9.47 -19.30
C GLN A 30 6.14 -10.56 -19.09
N CYS A 31 5.74 -11.82 -19.13
CA CYS A 31 6.62 -12.97 -19.00
C CYS A 31 7.51 -13.22 -20.22
N SER A 32 7.18 -12.70 -21.38
CA SER A 32 8.02 -12.80 -22.59
C SER A 32 9.28 -11.95 -22.51
N ILE A 33 9.36 -11.04 -21.54
CA ILE A 33 10.49 -10.16 -21.29
C ILE A 33 11.42 -10.84 -20.28
N LYS A 34 12.52 -11.42 -20.75
CA LYS A 34 13.44 -12.22 -19.91
C LYS A 34 14.21 -11.42 -18.87
N SER A 35 14.47 -10.16 -19.12
CA SER A 35 15.20 -9.26 -18.22
C SER A 35 14.78 -7.83 -18.50
N ASN A 36 14.52 -7.06 -17.46
CA ASN A 36 14.13 -5.66 -17.57
C ASN A 36 15.01 -4.80 -16.68
N ASP A 37 15.53 -3.74 -17.22
CA ASP A 37 16.26 -2.74 -16.47
C ASP A 37 15.32 -1.65 -15.97
N GLU A 38 15.55 -1.19 -14.75
CA GLU A 38 14.82 -0.10 -14.11
C GLU A 38 15.79 0.89 -13.50
N PHE A 39 15.72 2.16 -13.90
CA PHE A 39 16.32 3.27 -13.20
C PHE A 39 15.21 4.06 -12.52
N LYS A 40 15.23 4.14 -11.21
CA LYS A 40 14.17 4.75 -10.41
C LYS A 40 14.73 5.86 -9.53
N ILE A 41 14.03 6.98 -9.51
CA ILE A 41 14.22 8.04 -8.52
C ILE A 41 13.07 7.93 -7.52
N SER A 42 13.40 7.92 -6.24
CA SER A 42 12.46 7.93 -5.14
C SER A 42 12.64 9.19 -4.31
N LEU A 43 11.54 9.87 -3.99
CA LEU A 43 11.48 10.97 -3.04
C LEU A 43 10.51 10.58 -1.93
N ASN A 44 11.00 10.56 -0.69
CA ASN A 44 10.22 10.21 0.47
C ASN A 44 10.16 11.41 1.43
N TRP A 45 8.96 11.84 1.76
CA TRP A 45 8.71 12.80 2.83
C TRP A 45 7.99 12.12 3.98
N SER A 46 8.42 12.38 5.21
CA SER A 46 7.74 11.86 6.39
C SER A 46 7.76 12.86 7.55
N GLU A 47 6.63 12.92 8.25
CA GLU A 47 6.44 13.66 9.50
C GLU A 47 5.96 12.70 10.58
N ASN A 48 6.57 12.74 11.76
CA ASN A 48 6.13 11.92 12.89
C ASN A 48 6.15 12.77 14.17
N THR A 49 4.97 12.90 14.79
CA THR A 49 4.72 13.60 16.05
C THR A 49 4.10 12.69 17.11
N LEU A 50 4.14 11.35 16.91
CA LEU A 50 3.60 10.40 17.88
C LEU A 50 4.31 10.51 19.22
N ASN A 51 3.54 10.50 20.30
CA ASN A 51 4.02 10.58 21.67
C ASN A 51 4.77 9.33 22.15
N ASN A 52 4.50 8.16 21.54
CA ASN A 52 5.14 6.90 21.89
C ASN A 52 5.32 6.04 20.62
N TYR A 53 6.43 5.32 20.55
CA TYR A 53 6.72 4.46 19.40
C TYR A 53 5.91 3.14 19.41
N MET A 54 5.86 2.48 20.56
CA MET A 54 5.19 1.17 20.68
C MET A 54 3.68 1.29 20.87
N TYR A 55 3.24 2.22 21.71
CA TYR A 55 1.85 2.37 22.12
C TYR A 55 1.42 3.83 22.02
N PRO A 56 1.36 4.40 20.82
CA PRO A 56 0.93 5.78 20.65
C PRO A 56 -0.52 5.96 21.08
N THR A 57 -0.77 7.06 21.77
CA THR A 57 -2.11 7.50 22.19
C THR A 57 -2.45 8.87 21.63
N GLU A 58 -1.44 9.62 21.18
CA GLU A 58 -1.58 10.99 20.68
C GLU A 58 -0.57 11.27 19.56
N GLY A 59 -0.93 12.19 18.66
CA GLY A 59 -0.07 12.65 17.59
C GLY A 59 -0.41 12.03 16.24
N ARG A 60 0.45 12.27 15.25
CA ARG A 60 0.24 11.83 13.88
C ARG A 60 1.52 11.37 13.20
N SER A 61 1.37 10.53 12.21
CA SER A 61 2.42 10.13 11.30
C SER A 61 1.91 10.29 9.87
N ASN A 62 2.60 11.09 9.08
CA ASN A 62 2.34 11.32 7.68
C ASN A 62 3.52 10.82 6.86
N LYS A 63 3.26 10.18 5.73
CA LYS A 63 4.28 9.73 4.81
C LYS A 63 3.80 9.91 3.38
N ILE A 64 4.63 10.51 2.53
CA ILE A 64 4.41 10.60 1.09
C ILE A 64 5.63 10.04 0.40
N ASP A 65 5.42 9.05 -0.45
CA ASP A 65 6.43 8.44 -1.28
C ASP A 65 6.11 8.75 -2.75
N PHE A 66 7.09 9.23 -3.48
CA PHE A 66 7.01 9.43 -4.92
C PHE A 66 8.13 8.65 -5.59
N ASP A 67 7.77 7.75 -6.47
CA ASP A 67 8.68 6.97 -7.31
C ASP A 67 8.46 7.30 -8.79
N ILE A 68 9.52 7.47 -9.54
CA ILE A 68 9.47 7.58 -10.99
C ILE A 68 10.56 6.71 -11.61
N ALA A 69 10.16 5.81 -12.49
CA ALA A 69 11.09 5.05 -13.33
C ALA A 69 11.48 5.92 -14.54
N LEU A 70 12.77 6.14 -14.75
CA LEU A 70 13.28 7.03 -15.79
C LEU A 70 13.14 6.40 -17.18
N PRO A 71 12.92 7.22 -18.24
CA PRO A 71 12.68 6.72 -19.61
C PRO A 71 13.94 6.16 -20.32
N ILE A 72 15.05 6.05 -19.61
CA ILE A 72 16.33 5.50 -20.10
C ILE A 72 16.42 3.98 -20.02
N ALA A 73 15.41 3.34 -19.41
CA ALA A 73 15.33 1.89 -19.21
C ALA A 73 14.01 1.32 -19.74
N ASP A 74 13.77 0.03 -19.52
CA ASP A 74 12.62 -0.70 -20.08
C ASP A 74 11.29 -0.26 -19.47
N TYR A 75 11.28 0.01 -18.15
CA TYR A 75 10.11 0.43 -17.41
C TYR A 75 9.93 1.94 -17.40
N LYS A 76 8.69 2.37 -17.61
CA LYS A 76 8.27 3.77 -17.59
C LYS A 76 6.98 3.89 -16.80
N TYR A 77 7.10 4.24 -15.51
CA TYR A 77 5.95 4.43 -14.64
C TYR A 77 6.26 5.46 -13.56
N TYR A 78 5.20 5.97 -12.96
CA TYR A 78 5.28 6.72 -11.71
C TYR A 78 4.36 6.10 -10.68
N LYS A 79 4.68 6.32 -9.42
CA LYS A 79 3.92 5.85 -8.26
C LYS A 79 3.94 6.89 -7.16
N ILE A 80 2.79 7.20 -6.60
CA ILE A 80 2.61 8.13 -5.49
C ILE A 80 1.83 7.42 -4.40
N ASP A 81 2.40 7.31 -3.22
CA ASP A 81 1.76 6.73 -2.05
C ASP A 81 1.69 7.79 -0.94
N ALA A 82 0.48 8.04 -0.41
CA ALA A 82 0.26 8.90 0.73
C ALA A 82 -0.36 8.11 1.87
N ASN A 83 0.28 8.15 3.03
CA ASN A 83 -0.16 7.45 4.23
C ASN A 83 -0.35 8.47 5.37
N HIS A 84 -1.49 8.41 6.01
CA HIS A 84 -1.82 9.20 7.19
C HIS A 84 -2.21 8.28 8.33
N THR A 85 -1.68 8.50 9.50
CA THR A 85 -2.13 7.86 10.74
C THR A 85 -2.19 8.91 11.83
N SER A 86 -3.32 9.02 12.51
CA SER A 86 -3.50 9.89 13.67
C SER A 86 -4.02 9.10 14.87
N TYR A 87 -3.59 9.51 16.04
CA TYR A 87 -4.06 9.04 17.33
C TYR A 87 -4.60 10.21 18.12
N THR A 88 -5.82 10.08 18.61
CA THR A 88 -6.51 11.10 19.42
C THR A 88 -7.02 10.45 20.70
N PRO A 89 -6.54 10.89 21.88
CA PRO A 89 -7.09 10.41 23.14
C PRO A 89 -8.53 10.91 23.28
N LEU A 90 -9.48 10.02 23.47
CA LEU A 90 -10.89 10.34 23.76
C LEU A 90 -11.13 10.38 25.28
N SER A 91 -10.36 9.60 26.03
CA SER A 91 -10.27 9.62 27.49
C SER A 91 -8.94 8.99 27.92
N ASP A 92 -8.67 8.94 29.23
CA ASP A 92 -7.43 8.36 29.79
C ASP A 92 -7.16 6.91 29.33
N ASN A 93 -8.22 6.17 29.03
CA ASN A 93 -8.14 4.76 28.66
C ASN A 93 -8.68 4.46 27.26
N LEU A 94 -9.02 5.48 26.47
CA LEU A 94 -9.63 5.27 25.16
C LEU A 94 -8.96 6.16 24.10
N THR A 95 -8.41 5.53 23.07
CA THR A 95 -7.72 6.21 21.97
C THR A 95 -8.41 5.87 20.65
N LEU A 96 -8.73 6.90 19.86
CA LEU A 96 -9.15 6.76 18.48
C LEU A 96 -7.92 6.82 17.57
N LYS A 97 -7.72 5.76 16.79
CA LYS A 97 -6.74 5.74 15.69
C LYS A 97 -7.48 5.83 14.38
N ILE A 98 -7.09 6.79 13.54
CA ILE A 98 -7.53 6.88 12.14
C ILE A 98 -6.32 6.61 11.24
N ASN A 99 -6.51 5.79 10.23
CA ASN A 99 -5.50 5.50 9.21
C ASN A 99 -6.11 5.68 7.82
N GLY A 100 -5.37 6.32 6.92
CA GLY A 100 -5.73 6.49 5.52
C GLY A 100 -4.54 6.18 4.62
N ASN A 101 -4.78 5.43 3.56
CA ASN A 101 -3.79 5.14 2.52
C ASN A 101 -4.37 5.50 1.16
N LEU A 102 -3.68 6.35 0.44
CA LEU A 102 -3.97 6.68 -0.96
C LEU A 102 -2.77 6.29 -1.80
N GLY A 103 -3.02 5.60 -2.90
CA GLY A 103 -1.97 5.19 -3.82
C GLY A 103 -2.41 5.42 -5.26
N VAL A 104 -1.58 6.08 -6.05
CA VAL A 104 -1.78 6.26 -7.49
C VAL A 104 -0.52 5.81 -8.21
N ALA A 105 -0.67 4.96 -9.20
CA ALA A 105 0.43 4.53 -10.05
C ALA A 105 -0.06 4.41 -11.48
N SER A 106 0.79 4.73 -12.45
CA SER A 106 0.48 4.50 -13.86
C SER A 106 1.74 4.40 -14.70
N GLY A 107 1.63 3.68 -15.80
CA GLY A 107 2.66 3.71 -16.84
C GLY A 107 2.59 4.98 -17.66
N TYR A 108 3.71 5.39 -18.27
CA TYR A 108 3.75 6.51 -19.22
C TYR A 108 4.54 6.15 -20.47
N GLY A 109 4.44 7.02 -21.51
CA GLY A 109 5.14 6.79 -22.79
C GLY A 109 4.66 5.52 -23.50
N SER A 110 3.35 5.27 -23.53
CA SER A 110 2.71 4.09 -24.12
C SER A 110 3.12 2.76 -23.49
N LYS A 111 3.60 2.79 -22.24
CA LYS A 111 3.88 1.61 -21.43
C LYS A 111 2.83 1.45 -20.34
N GLU A 112 2.42 0.23 -20.08
CA GLU A 112 1.55 -0.08 -18.95
C GLU A 112 2.35 -0.21 -17.65
N LEU A 113 1.66 -0.01 -16.52
CA LEU A 113 2.24 -0.25 -15.22
C LEU A 113 2.57 -1.74 -15.07
N PRO A 114 3.81 -2.11 -14.70
CA PRO A 114 4.17 -3.50 -14.43
C PRO A 114 3.25 -4.13 -13.38
N PHE A 115 2.81 -5.37 -13.61
CA PHE A 115 1.82 -6.04 -12.74
C PHE A 115 2.26 -6.11 -11.27
N TYR A 116 3.54 -6.27 -10.99
CA TYR A 116 4.09 -6.35 -9.63
C TYR A 116 4.23 -4.98 -8.93
N LYS A 117 4.01 -3.87 -9.67
CA LYS A 117 3.94 -2.50 -9.11
C LYS A 117 2.50 -2.08 -8.81
N ARG A 118 1.49 -2.86 -9.24
CA ARG A 118 0.08 -2.60 -8.99
C ARG A 118 -0.26 -2.72 -7.52
N TYR A 119 -1.34 -2.04 -7.11
CA TYR A 119 -1.89 -2.15 -5.77
C TYR A 119 -2.78 -3.36 -5.61
N PHE A 120 -2.75 -3.94 -4.42
CA PHE A 120 -3.63 -5.03 -4.01
C PHE A 120 -4.14 -4.74 -2.61
N ALA A 121 -5.38 -5.10 -2.31
CA ALA A 121 -5.97 -4.96 -0.98
C ALA A 121 -6.86 -6.15 -0.62
N GLY A 122 -7.20 -6.24 0.66
CA GLY A 122 -7.87 -7.33 1.32
C GLY A 122 -6.91 -8.07 2.26
N GLY A 123 -7.46 -8.60 3.33
CA GLY A 123 -6.72 -9.27 4.39
C GLY A 123 -6.37 -8.38 5.57
N SER A 124 -5.72 -8.97 6.58
CA SER A 124 -5.42 -8.34 7.88
C SER A 124 -4.54 -7.09 7.78
N GLY A 125 -3.76 -6.95 6.71
CA GLY A 125 -2.86 -5.82 6.50
C GLY A 125 -3.50 -4.60 5.82
N SER A 126 -4.77 -4.69 5.35
CA SER A 126 -5.44 -3.60 4.64
C SER A 126 -6.90 -3.45 5.03
N VAL A 127 -7.80 -4.27 4.51
CA VAL A 127 -9.24 -4.28 4.84
C VAL A 127 -9.56 -5.63 5.46
N ARG A 128 -9.70 -5.67 6.78
CA ARG A 128 -9.97 -6.89 7.56
C ARG A 128 -11.37 -7.43 7.24
N GLY A 129 -11.56 -8.74 7.32
CA GLY A 129 -12.80 -9.41 6.94
C GLY A 129 -12.85 -9.85 5.47
N PHE A 130 -11.95 -9.35 4.64
CA PHE A 130 -11.79 -9.78 3.25
C PHE A 130 -10.60 -10.73 3.10
N GLY A 131 -10.65 -11.62 2.11
CA GLY A 131 -9.51 -12.49 1.77
C GLY A 131 -8.30 -11.68 1.28
N SER A 132 -7.10 -12.25 1.41
CA SER A 132 -5.89 -11.60 0.91
C SER A 132 -6.00 -11.30 -0.59
N ARG A 133 -5.72 -10.06 -0.99
CA ARG A 133 -5.80 -9.57 -2.38
C ARG A 133 -7.16 -9.76 -3.06
N SER A 134 -8.25 -9.86 -2.29
CA SER A 134 -9.58 -10.14 -2.84
C SER A 134 -10.34 -8.87 -3.27
N LEU A 135 -9.83 -7.69 -2.94
CA LEU A 135 -10.46 -6.41 -3.32
C LEU A 135 -9.87 -5.87 -4.62
N GLY A 136 -10.75 -5.35 -5.47
CA GLY A 136 -10.39 -4.72 -6.72
C GLY A 136 -10.57 -5.61 -7.95
N PRO A 137 -9.95 -5.22 -9.08
CA PRO A 137 -10.10 -5.93 -10.35
C PRO A 137 -9.55 -7.34 -10.30
N VAL A 138 -10.23 -8.24 -11.02
CA VAL A 138 -9.83 -9.65 -11.19
C VAL A 138 -9.72 -10.02 -12.67
N TYR A 139 -8.88 -10.98 -12.97
CA TYR A 139 -8.85 -11.63 -14.29
C TYR A 139 -10.04 -12.57 -14.48
N LYS A 140 -10.26 -13.02 -15.71
CA LYS A 140 -11.33 -13.99 -16.05
C LYS A 140 -11.26 -15.30 -15.23
N ASN A 141 -10.07 -15.67 -14.78
CA ASN A 141 -9.84 -16.84 -13.92
C ASN A 141 -9.96 -16.53 -12.41
N SER A 142 -10.58 -15.42 -12.05
CA SER A 142 -10.78 -14.94 -10.66
C SER A 142 -9.50 -14.65 -9.88
N LYS A 143 -8.33 -14.62 -10.51
CA LYS A 143 -7.08 -14.15 -9.86
C LYS A 143 -7.09 -12.63 -9.73
N ALA A 144 -6.56 -12.12 -8.63
CA ALA A 144 -6.43 -10.70 -8.41
C ALA A 144 -5.52 -10.05 -9.49
N LYS A 145 -6.07 -9.06 -10.21
CA LYS A 145 -5.35 -8.30 -11.24
C LYS A 145 -4.55 -7.15 -10.62
N GLY A 146 -5.00 -6.65 -9.46
CA GLY A 146 -4.53 -5.41 -8.89
C GLY A 146 -4.98 -4.18 -9.70
N GLY A 147 -4.65 -2.99 -9.22
CA GLY A 147 -5.04 -1.75 -9.87
C GLY A 147 -4.01 -0.64 -9.76
N GLU A 148 -4.31 0.47 -10.41
CA GLU A 148 -3.46 1.65 -10.49
C GLU A 148 -3.84 2.72 -9.46
N LEU A 149 -5.02 2.58 -8.82
CA LEU A 149 -5.50 3.46 -7.75
C LEU A 149 -5.90 2.63 -6.53
N SER A 150 -5.41 3.02 -5.36
CA SER A 150 -5.72 2.45 -4.06
C SER A 150 -6.33 3.51 -3.15
N ILE A 151 -7.49 3.24 -2.55
CA ILE A 151 -8.12 4.10 -1.54
C ILE A 151 -8.51 3.20 -0.38
N LEU A 152 -7.82 3.33 0.75
CA LEU A 152 -8.04 2.52 1.94
C LEU A 152 -8.12 3.40 3.18
N GLY A 153 -8.99 3.04 4.11
CA GLY A 153 -9.12 3.74 5.38
C GLY A 153 -9.53 2.81 6.50
N SER A 154 -9.13 3.14 7.71
CA SER A 154 -9.59 2.46 8.91
C SER A 154 -9.75 3.41 10.09
N ALA A 155 -10.76 3.14 10.93
CA ALA A 155 -10.93 3.74 12.24
C ALA A 155 -10.87 2.63 13.30
N ASN A 156 -10.07 2.84 14.34
CA ASN A 156 -9.90 1.86 15.42
C ASN A 156 -10.07 2.56 16.76
N LEU A 157 -10.94 2.02 17.60
CA LEU A 157 -11.11 2.45 18.97
C LEU A 157 -10.32 1.50 19.87
N ILE A 158 -9.29 2.02 20.54
CA ILE A 158 -8.28 1.22 21.25
C ILE A 158 -8.40 1.49 22.74
N ALA A 159 -8.47 0.42 23.55
CA ALA A 159 -8.47 0.48 25.00
C ALA A 159 -7.49 -0.53 25.62
N PRO A 160 -6.95 -0.27 26.83
CA PRO A 160 -6.18 -1.28 27.56
C PRO A 160 -7.09 -2.45 27.96
N ALA A 161 -6.56 -3.66 27.93
CA ALA A 161 -7.27 -4.86 28.35
C ALA A 161 -7.20 -5.04 29.88
N SER A 162 -7.70 -4.04 30.63
CA SER A 162 -7.58 -3.95 32.09
C SER A 162 -8.34 -5.02 32.89
N PHE A 163 -9.16 -5.84 32.21
CA PHE A 163 -9.88 -6.97 32.83
C PHE A 163 -9.04 -8.27 32.97
N PHE A 164 -7.81 -8.27 32.43
CA PHE A 164 -6.86 -9.37 32.66
C PHE A 164 -5.77 -8.92 33.64
N ASN A 165 -5.60 -9.65 34.75
CA ASN A 165 -4.76 -9.26 35.90
C ASN A 165 -3.28 -8.99 35.58
N ASP A 166 -2.74 -9.43 34.43
CA ASP A 166 -1.32 -9.21 34.02
C ASP A 166 -1.19 -8.42 32.71
N SER A 167 -2.16 -7.58 32.39
CA SER A 167 -2.36 -7.03 31.04
C SER A 167 -1.74 -5.66 30.77
N LYS A 168 -0.69 -5.23 31.50
CA LYS A 168 -0.07 -3.91 31.30
C LYS A 168 0.31 -3.60 29.84
N ASN A 169 0.51 -4.62 29.01
CA ASN A 169 0.91 -4.51 27.61
C ASN A 169 -0.16 -5.02 26.62
N MET A 170 -1.34 -5.41 27.10
CA MET A 170 -2.43 -5.88 26.24
C MET A 170 -3.41 -4.77 25.93
N ARG A 171 -3.84 -4.68 24.67
CA ARG A 171 -4.87 -3.75 24.21
C ARG A 171 -5.93 -4.48 23.40
N VAL A 172 -7.15 -4.03 23.51
CA VAL A 172 -8.27 -4.47 22.68
C VAL A 172 -8.69 -3.33 21.76
N SER A 173 -9.19 -3.66 20.59
CA SER A 173 -9.71 -2.64 19.70
C SER A 173 -10.95 -3.10 18.95
N ALA A 174 -11.92 -2.19 18.82
CA ALA A 174 -12.98 -2.28 17.84
C ALA A 174 -12.57 -1.46 16.61
N PHE A 175 -12.90 -1.93 15.41
CA PHE A 175 -12.46 -1.28 14.18
C PHE A 175 -13.51 -1.31 13.08
N ILE A 176 -13.38 -0.35 12.16
CA ILE A 176 -14.09 -0.32 10.88
C ILE A 176 -13.04 -0.07 9.81
N ASP A 177 -13.00 -0.90 8.78
CA ASP A 177 -12.15 -0.75 7.61
C ASP A 177 -13.02 -0.54 6.38
N ALA A 178 -12.58 0.33 5.49
CA ALA A 178 -13.21 0.56 4.20
C ALA A 178 -12.14 0.83 3.14
N GLY A 179 -12.45 0.47 1.90
CA GLY A 179 -11.58 0.79 0.78
C GLY A 179 -11.72 -0.17 -0.38
N ASN A 180 -11.07 0.20 -1.47
CA ASN A 180 -11.04 -0.60 -2.68
C ASN A 180 -9.80 -0.28 -3.53
N ILE A 181 -9.55 -1.13 -4.51
CA ILE A 181 -8.56 -0.96 -5.56
C ILE A 181 -9.30 -0.78 -6.89
N PHE A 182 -8.87 0.22 -7.67
CA PHE A 182 -9.46 0.53 -8.97
C PHE A 182 -8.45 0.29 -10.08
N GLU A 183 -8.93 -0.15 -11.24
CA GLU A 183 -8.07 -0.51 -12.36
C GLU A 183 -7.26 0.67 -12.87
N LYS A 184 -7.91 1.82 -13.06
CA LYS A 184 -7.30 3.11 -13.43
C LYS A 184 -7.92 4.24 -12.62
N SER A 185 -7.21 5.37 -12.51
CA SER A 185 -7.75 6.56 -11.84
C SER A 185 -8.97 7.16 -12.56
N SER A 186 -9.14 6.90 -13.86
CA SER A 186 -10.30 7.30 -14.65
C SER A 186 -11.54 6.41 -14.47
N SER A 187 -11.48 5.42 -13.57
CA SER A 187 -12.59 4.47 -13.28
C SER A 187 -13.36 4.82 -12.02
N LEU A 188 -13.16 6.03 -11.48
CA LEU A 188 -13.91 6.61 -10.35
C LEU A 188 -15.23 7.20 -10.79
#